data_fcb41176271fad2ec12877d863914e54
#
_entry.id   fcb41176271fad2ec12877d863914e54
#
_cell.length_a   1.000
_cell.length_b   1.000
_cell.length_c   1.000
_cell.angle_alpha   90.00
_cell.angle_beta   90.00
_cell.angle_gamma   90.00
#
_symmetry.space_group_name_H-M   'P 1'
#
loop_
_entity.id
_entity.type
_entity.pdbx_description
1 polymer ?
#
loop_
_entity_poly.entity_id
_entity_poly.type
_entity_poly.pdbx_seq_one_letter_code
_entity_poly.pdbx_strand_id
1 'polypeptide(L)'
;MQKKKISIVAGDMVGFSRLIEEDEINTLKRQKIIIKDIIDPKLSKNNGKLIKTTGDGFLAVFENCDQSLSFSIEIQNQIIDQEKIIIPEKKIWYRIGINYGEVILENDDIYGNEVNIASRVESICEPGCVSITLSVKDNLKKENIKLKNIGYQILKNIKKPVEVYQLNLKDKNLDLDLTESDQEIRYCLSQDDTTIAYAKFG
;
A
#
# COMPACT_ATOMS: atom_id res chain seq x y z
N MET A 1 23.67 -14.44 -0.19
CA MET A 1 22.24 -14.30 -0.56
C MET A 1 21.41 -15.24 0.30
N GLN A 2 20.48 -14.70 1.09
CA GLN A 2 19.57 -15.48 1.92
C GLN A 2 18.13 -15.23 1.44
N LYS A 3 17.35 -16.31 1.26
CA LYS A 3 15.93 -16.20 0.97
C LYS A 3 15.14 -16.13 2.27
N LYS A 4 14.19 -15.22 2.34
CA LYS A 4 13.30 -15.06 3.49
C LYS A 4 11.90 -14.65 3.03
N LYS A 5 10.88 -15.23 3.67
CA LYS A 5 9.49 -14.83 3.46
C LYS A 5 9.14 -13.73 4.45
N ILE A 6 8.78 -12.56 3.95
CA ILE A 6 8.53 -11.34 4.74
C ILE A 6 7.39 -10.53 4.15
N SER A 7 6.83 -9.62 4.94
CA SER A 7 5.89 -8.61 4.48
C SER A 7 6.63 -7.37 4.02
N ILE A 8 6.27 -6.87 2.85
CA ILE A 8 6.91 -5.75 2.15
C ILE A 8 5.88 -4.63 2.06
N VAL A 9 6.26 -3.44 2.49
CA VAL A 9 5.44 -2.23 2.40
C VAL A 9 6.14 -1.23 1.49
N ALA A 10 5.47 -0.86 0.42
CA ALA A 10 5.84 0.27 -0.43
C ALA A 10 4.88 1.44 -0.14
N GLY A 11 5.42 2.62 0.07
CA GLY A 11 4.64 3.83 0.27
C GLY A 11 5.17 4.95 -0.60
N ASP A 12 4.28 5.78 -1.15
CA ASP A 12 4.63 6.87 -2.06
C ASP A 12 3.72 8.07 -1.85
N MET A 13 4.29 9.28 -1.98
CA MET A 13 3.57 10.53 -1.80
C MET A 13 2.85 10.94 -3.09
N VAL A 14 1.56 11.14 -3.01
CA VAL A 14 0.72 11.47 -4.17
C VAL A 14 1.01 12.88 -4.68
N GLY A 15 1.37 12.99 -5.96
CA GLY A 15 1.54 14.27 -6.63
C GLY A 15 2.72 15.10 -6.11
N PHE A 16 3.77 14.46 -5.62
CA PHE A 16 4.95 15.12 -5.07
C PHE A 16 5.54 16.18 -6.02
N SER A 17 5.72 15.84 -7.30
CA SER A 17 6.27 16.78 -8.30
C SER A 17 5.43 18.06 -8.41
N ARG A 18 4.09 17.93 -8.40
CA ARG A 18 3.17 19.08 -8.42
C ARG A 18 3.29 19.93 -7.15
N LEU A 19 3.33 19.29 -5.98
CA LEU A 19 3.47 19.99 -4.70
C LEU A 19 4.82 20.72 -4.58
N ILE A 20 5.90 20.14 -5.12
CA ILE A 20 7.22 20.77 -5.20
C ILE A 20 7.18 21.97 -6.14
N GLU A 21 6.55 21.86 -7.31
CA GLU A 21 6.42 22.96 -8.26
C GLU A 21 5.65 24.15 -7.66
N GLU A 22 4.61 23.88 -6.85
CA GLU A 22 3.80 24.91 -6.20
C GLU A 22 4.52 25.56 -4.99
N ASP A 23 5.20 24.78 -4.14
CA ASP A 23 5.89 25.25 -2.93
C ASP A 23 6.95 24.23 -2.48
N GLU A 24 8.13 24.30 -3.07
CA GLU A 24 9.22 23.35 -2.83
C GLU A 24 9.65 23.31 -1.36
N ILE A 25 9.91 24.48 -0.78
CA ILE A 25 10.47 24.56 0.58
C ILE A 25 9.50 23.99 1.62
N ASN A 26 8.23 24.37 1.54
CA ASN A 26 7.23 23.93 2.50
C ASN A 26 6.89 22.45 2.29
N THR A 27 6.81 21.98 1.05
CA THR A 27 6.57 20.57 0.72
C THR A 27 7.68 19.69 1.30
N LEU A 28 8.95 20.05 1.09
CA LEU A 28 10.09 19.30 1.64
C LEU A 28 10.13 19.33 3.18
N LYS A 29 9.79 20.46 3.81
CA LYS A 29 9.70 20.54 5.28
C LYS A 29 8.63 19.60 5.82
N ARG A 30 7.44 19.61 5.23
CA ARG A 30 6.32 18.73 5.65
C ARG A 30 6.64 17.25 5.42
N GLN A 31 7.24 16.91 4.28
CA GLN A 31 7.70 15.55 4.00
C GLN A 31 8.69 15.06 5.06
N LYS A 32 9.70 15.87 5.42
CA LYS A 32 10.68 15.54 6.47
C LYS A 32 10.02 15.33 7.83
N ILE A 33 9.03 16.14 8.18
CA ILE A 33 8.23 15.98 9.41
C ILE A 33 7.49 14.65 9.38
N ILE A 34 6.80 14.32 8.27
CA ILE A 34 6.08 13.04 8.12
C ILE A 34 7.04 11.86 8.29
N ILE A 35 8.21 11.91 7.65
CA ILE A 35 9.19 10.82 7.79
C ILE A 35 9.65 10.69 9.23
N LYS A 36 10.15 11.78 9.83
CA LYS A 36 10.79 11.77 11.15
C LYS A 36 9.82 11.55 12.30
N ASP A 37 8.65 12.19 12.24
CA ASP A 37 7.74 12.26 13.39
C ASP A 37 6.57 11.25 13.29
N ILE A 38 6.35 10.68 12.08
CA ILE A 38 5.28 9.70 11.85
C ILE A 38 5.85 8.35 11.42
N ILE A 39 6.57 8.30 10.29
CA ILE A 39 7.00 7.02 9.69
C ILE A 39 8.03 6.32 10.59
N ASP A 40 9.13 6.97 10.93
CA ASP A 40 10.23 6.36 11.71
C ASP A 40 9.79 5.83 13.09
N PRO A 41 9.01 6.58 13.90
CA PRO A 41 8.53 6.06 15.18
C PRO A 41 7.58 4.86 15.05
N LYS A 42 6.69 4.88 14.04
CA LYS A 42 5.76 3.76 13.81
C LYS A 42 6.46 2.54 13.24
N LEU A 43 7.48 2.74 12.41
CA LEU A 43 8.31 1.66 11.91
C LEU A 43 8.97 0.91 13.07
N SER A 44 9.62 1.64 13.99
CA SER A 44 10.26 1.07 15.18
C SER A 44 9.24 0.38 16.10
N LYS A 45 8.09 1.01 16.35
CA LYS A 45 7.01 0.45 17.18
C LYS A 45 6.49 -0.89 16.65
N ASN A 46 6.39 -1.05 15.33
CA ASN A 46 5.87 -2.25 14.69
C ASN A 46 6.98 -3.24 14.28
N ASN A 47 8.20 -3.11 14.82
CA ASN A 47 9.36 -3.95 14.50
C ASN A 47 9.66 -4.03 13.00
N GLY A 48 9.46 -2.93 12.28
CA GLY A 48 9.77 -2.80 10.87
C GLY A 48 11.21 -2.35 10.63
N LYS A 49 11.74 -2.68 9.46
CA LYS A 49 13.03 -2.17 8.98
C LYS A 49 12.81 -1.34 7.72
N LEU A 50 13.26 -0.09 7.72
CA LEU A 50 13.37 0.71 6.51
C LEU A 50 14.49 0.13 5.64
N ILE A 51 14.17 -0.19 4.40
CA ILE A 51 15.15 -0.67 3.43
C ILE A 51 15.75 0.52 2.68
N LYS A 52 14.90 1.38 2.15
CA LYS A 52 15.33 2.59 1.44
C LYS A 52 14.21 3.62 1.31
N THR A 53 14.60 4.86 1.10
CA THR A 53 13.72 5.92 0.60
C THR A 53 13.87 6.04 -0.92
N THR A 54 12.80 6.40 -1.62
CA THR A 54 12.75 6.52 -3.08
C THR A 54 12.40 7.94 -3.51
N GLY A 55 13.01 8.93 -2.83
CA GLY A 55 12.68 10.34 -3.03
C GLY A 55 11.49 10.75 -2.19
N ASP A 56 10.30 10.62 -2.72
CA ASP A 56 9.02 10.90 -2.06
C ASP A 56 8.35 9.67 -1.42
N GLY A 57 8.91 8.48 -1.69
CA GLY A 57 8.41 7.21 -1.17
C GLY A 57 9.39 6.49 -0.24
N PHE A 58 8.96 5.32 0.22
CA PHE A 58 9.76 4.43 1.05
C PHE A 58 9.47 2.95 0.77
N LEU A 59 10.45 2.11 1.08
CA LEU A 59 10.32 0.65 1.08
C LEU A 59 10.70 0.14 2.47
N ALA A 60 9.80 -0.58 3.12
CA ALA A 60 10.01 -1.16 4.44
C ALA A 60 9.61 -2.63 4.48
N VAL A 61 10.15 -3.37 5.43
CA VAL A 61 9.87 -4.80 5.63
C VAL A 61 9.51 -5.12 7.06
N PHE A 62 8.72 -6.18 7.23
CA PHE A 62 8.22 -6.67 8.50
C PHE A 62 8.26 -8.20 8.52
N GLU A 63 8.42 -8.78 9.71
CA GLU A 63 8.44 -10.24 9.88
C GLU A 63 7.09 -10.89 9.53
N ASN A 64 5.97 -10.20 9.75
CA ASN A 64 4.63 -10.72 9.51
C ASN A 64 3.65 -9.64 9.00
N CYS A 65 2.51 -10.09 8.50
CA CYS A 65 1.50 -9.24 7.88
C CYS A 65 0.76 -8.34 8.88
N ASP A 66 0.56 -8.77 10.12
CA ASP A 66 -0.13 -7.96 11.13
C ASP A 66 0.68 -6.70 11.49
N GLN A 67 2.01 -6.83 11.57
CA GLN A 67 2.91 -5.70 11.84
C GLN A 67 2.90 -4.69 10.69
N SER A 68 3.03 -5.15 9.45
CA SER A 68 3.04 -4.28 8.27
C SER A 68 1.71 -3.56 8.08
N LEU A 69 0.58 -4.25 8.29
CA LEU A 69 -0.74 -3.64 8.20
C LEU A 69 -0.99 -2.64 9.34
N SER A 70 -0.62 -2.98 10.59
CA SER A 70 -0.74 -2.07 11.74
C SER A 70 0.08 -0.80 11.52
N PHE A 71 1.34 -0.93 11.08
CA PHE A 71 2.19 0.19 10.69
C PHE A 71 1.51 1.07 9.64
N SER A 72 1.03 0.47 8.56
CA SER A 72 0.42 1.19 7.44
C SER A 72 -0.85 1.94 7.83
N ILE A 73 -1.69 1.34 8.68
CA ILE A 73 -2.90 1.99 9.22
C ILE A 73 -2.51 3.15 10.14
N GLU A 74 -1.54 2.95 11.03
CA GLU A 74 -1.13 3.98 11.98
C GLU A 74 -0.55 5.21 11.29
N ILE A 75 0.34 5.04 10.30
CA ILE A 75 0.93 6.18 9.57
C ILE A 75 -0.12 6.91 8.74
N GLN A 76 -0.98 6.20 8.01
CA GLN A 76 -2.05 6.83 7.22
C GLN A 76 -3.01 7.64 8.08
N ASN A 77 -3.47 7.09 9.20
CA ASN A 77 -4.35 7.79 10.12
C ASN A 77 -3.70 9.07 10.66
N GLN A 78 -2.42 9.02 11.04
CA GLN A 78 -1.72 10.18 11.58
C GLN A 78 -1.45 11.24 10.51
N ILE A 79 -1.11 10.83 9.28
CA ILE A 79 -0.95 11.75 8.14
C ILE A 79 -2.29 12.43 7.83
N ILE A 80 -3.39 11.66 7.73
CA ILE A 80 -4.72 12.18 7.49
C ILE A 80 -5.11 13.21 8.56
N ASP A 81 -4.84 12.90 9.83
CA ASP A 81 -5.15 13.80 10.94
C ASP A 81 -4.30 15.09 10.91
N GLN A 82 -3.02 14.99 10.58
CA GLN A 82 -2.12 16.14 10.44
C GLN A 82 -2.54 17.05 9.27
N GLU A 83 -3.00 16.45 8.18
CA GLU A 83 -3.37 17.16 6.95
C GLU A 83 -4.81 17.73 6.97
N LYS A 84 -5.60 17.50 8.04
CA LYS A 84 -7.00 17.98 8.14
C LYS A 84 -7.14 19.48 7.97
N ILE A 85 -6.19 20.26 8.49
CA ILE A 85 -6.21 21.72 8.46
C ILE A 85 -5.66 22.31 7.15
N ILE A 86 -5.12 21.47 6.28
CA ILE A 86 -4.55 21.88 5.00
C ILE A 86 -5.65 21.90 3.94
N ILE A 87 -5.62 22.90 3.06
CA ILE A 87 -6.57 22.97 1.94
C ILE A 87 -6.42 21.75 1.00
N PRO A 88 -7.51 21.24 0.43
CA PRO A 88 -7.52 19.96 -0.29
C PRO A 88 -6.43 19.80 -1.34
N GLU A 89 -6.17 20.86 -2.14
CA GLU A 89 -5.23 20.85 -3.25
C GLU A 89 -3.77 20.71 -2.79
N LYS A 90 -3.46 21.15 -1.56
CA LYS A 90 -2.10 21.12 -0.97
C LYS A 90 -1.90 20.00 0.03
N LYS A 91 -2.91 19.13 0.25
CA LYS A 91 -2.77 17.98 1.17
C LYS A 91 -1.72 17.00 0.67
N ILE A 92 -0.91 16.53 1.61
CA ILE A 92 -0.03 15.39 1.38
C ILE A 92 -0.82 14.11 1.64
N TRP A 93 -0.95 13.30 0.62
CA TRP A 93 -1.52 11.96 0.68
C TRP A 93 -0.46 10.93 0.40
N TYR A 94 -0.52 9.81 1.07
CA TYR A 94 0.27 8.63 0.71
C TYR A 94 -0.62 7.55 0.10
N ARG A 95 -0.05 6.78 -0.81
CA ARG A 95 -0.55 5.47 -1.23
C ARG A 95 0.32 4.42 -0.59
N ILE A 96 -0.26 3.34 -0.11
CA ILE A 96 0.49 2.25 0.51
C ILE A 96 0.07 0.93 -0.11
N GLY A 97 1.05 0.15 -0.57
CA GLY A 97 0.87 -1.20 -1.08
C GLY A 97 1.62 -2.20 -0.21
N ILE A 98 0.96 -3.31 0.16
CA ILE A 98 1.55 -4.38 0.96
C ILE A 98 1.50 -5.69 0.19
N ASN A 99 2.62 -6.40 0.14
CA ASN A 99 2.69 -7.76 -0.37
C ASN A 99 3.46 -8.67 0.61
N TYR A 100 3.21 -9.96 0.55
CA TYR A 100 3.89 -10.95 1.39
C TYR A 100 4.41 -12.10 0.54
N GLY A 101 5.72 -12.34 0.61
CA GLY A 101 6.35 -13.40 -0.17
C GLY A 101 7.84 -13.57 0.07
N GLU A 102 8.46 -14.45 -0.70
CA GLU A 102 9.87 -14.78 -0.60
C GLU A 102 10.74 -13.75 -1.34
N VAL A 103 11.68 -13.15 -0.63
CA VAL A 103 12.66 -12.21 -1.17
C VAL A 103 14.08 -12.70 -0.96
N ILE A 104 15.02 -12.16 -1.72
CA ILE A 104 16.45 -12.31 -1.53
C ILE A 104 16.96 -11.12 -0.72
N LEU A 105 17.61 -11.39 0.41
CA LEU A 105 18.27 -10.40 1.25
C LEU A 105 19.75 -10.34 0.88
N GLU A 106 20.25 -9.15 0.54
CA GLU A 106 21.65 -8.90 0.20
C GLU A 106 22.04 -7.46 0.50
N ASN A 107 23.11 -7.26 1.28
CA ASN A 107 23.69 -5.93 1.58
C ASN A 107 22.66 -4.90 2.06
N ASP A 108 21.81 -5.27 3.02
CA ASP A 108 20.74 -4.45 3.58
C ASP A 108 19.63 -4.03 2.59
N ASP A 109 19.65 -4.55 1.36
CA ASP A 109 18.57 -4.40 0.38
C ASP A 109 17.79 -5.70 0.18
N ILE A 110 16.65 -5.61 -0.51
CA ILE A 110 15.78 -6.74 -0.83
C ILE A 110 15.52 -6.80 -2.34
N TYR A 111 15.52 -8.03 -2.88
CA TYR A 111 15.32 -8.28 -4.30
C TYR A 111 14.31 -9.39 -4.52
N GLY A 112 13.60 -9.31 -5.63
CA GLY A 112 12.66 -10.35 -6.05
C GLY A 112 11.36 -9.79 -6.63
N ASN A 113 10.59 -10.68 -7.25
CA ASN A 113 9.32 -10.33 -7.85
C ASN A 113 8.31 -9.75 -6.83
N GLU A 114 8.39 -10.23 -5.59
CA GLU A 114 7.49 -9.82 -4.50
C GLU A 114 7.65 -8.33 -4.14
N VAL A 115 8.86 -7.78 -4.27
CA VAL A 115 9.13 -6.34 -4.10
C VAL A 115 8.43 -5.54 -5.20
N ASN A 116 8.52 -6.03 -6.44
CA ASN A 116 7.85 -5.38 -7.58
C ASN A 116 6.31 -5.39 -7.39
N ILE A 117 5.76 -6.52 -6.92
CA ILE A 117 4.31 -6.61 -6.64
C ILE A 117 3.90 -5.56 -5.60
N ALA A 118 4.61 -5.43 -4.47
CA ALA A 118 4.31 -4.41 -3.46
C ALA A 118 4.27 -2.99 -4.05
N SER A 119 5.28 -2.62 -4.85
CA SER A 119 5.33 -1.31 -5.52
C SER A 119 4.23 -1.12 -6.56
N ARG A 120 3.82 -2.18 -7.27
CA ARG A 120 2.70 -2.08 -8.23
C ARG A 120 1.34 -1.99 -7.52
N VAL A 121 1.16 -2.69 -6.41
CA VAL A 121 -0.04 -2.58 -5.57
C VAL A 121 -0.14 -1.19 -4.95
N GLU A 122 0.99 -0.59 -4.53
CA GLU A 122 1.05 0.81 -4.13
C GLU A 122 0.58 1.73 -5.26
N SER A 123 1.11 1.56 -6.48
CA SER A 123 0.82 2.45 -7.62
C SER A 123 -0.67 2.47 -8.02
N ILE A 124 -1.43 1.40 -7.78
CA ILE A 124 -2.88 1.33 -8.03
C ILE A 124 -3.72 1.67 -6.79
N CYS A 125 -3.09 1.90 -5.65
CA CYS A 125 -3.78 2.26 -4.41
C CYS A 125 -4.37 3.67 -4.51
N GLU A 126 -5.58 3.86 -4.00
CA GLU A 126 -6.14 5.21 -3.88
C GLU A 126 -5.38 6.05 -2.84
N PRO A 127 -5.27 7.37 -3.05
CA PRO A 127 -4.69 8.29 -2.06
C PRO A 127 -5.33 8.13 -0.68
N GLY A 128 -4.53 8.03 0.38
CA GLY A 128 -5.01 7.87 1.76
C GLY A 128 -5.51 6.47 2.11
N CYS A 129 -5.36 5.49 1.22
CA CYS A 129 -5.74 4.10 1.42
C CYS A 129 -4.53 3.19 1.65
N VAL A 130 -4.81 1.95 2.04
CA VAL A 130 -3.84 0.85 2.10
C VAL A 130 -4.36 -0.29 1.23
N SER A 131 -3.60 -0.70 0.21
CA SER A 131 -3.91 -1.85 -0.63
C SER A 131 -3.03 -3.03 -0.24
N ILE A 132 -3.61 -4.22 -0.16
CA ILE A 132 -2.93 -5.45 0.21
C ILE A 132 -3.23 -6.55 -0.80
N THR A 133 -2.29 -7.45 -1.04
CA THR A 133 -2.53 -8.64 -1.86
C THR A 133 -3.27 -9.74 -1.09
N LEU A 134 -3.85 -10.70 -1.80
CA LEU A 134 -4.43 -11.91 -1.20
C LEU A 134 -3.41 -12.62 -0.30
N SER A 135 -2.13 -12.68 -0.70
CA SER A 135 -1.08 -13.30 0.13
C SER A 135 -0.91 -12.63 1.49
N VAL A 136 -1.11 -11.32 1.58
CA VAL A 136 -1.15 -10.60 2.87
C VAL A 136 -2.39 -10.97 3.64
N LYS A 137 -3.57 -10.86 3.02
CA LYS A 137 -4.87 -11.16 3.65
C LYS A 137 -4.89 -12.54 4.28
N ASP A 138 -4.44 -13.57 3.56
CA ASP A 138 -4.42 -14.96 4.03
C ASP A 138 -3.43 -15.23 5.17
N ASN A 139 -2.47 -14.32 5.39
CA ASN A 139 -1.48 -14.42 6.47
C ASN A 139 -1.72 -13.41 7.61
N LEU A 140 -2.85 -12.68 7.60
CA LEU A 140 -3.30 -11.89 8.75
C LEU A 140 -3.86 -12.82 9.82
N LYS A 141 -3.50 -12.55 11.07
CA LYS A 141 -4.06 -13.21 12.26
C LYS A 141 -5.17 -12.37 12.89
N LYS A 142 -5.20 -11.06 12.60
CA LYS A 142 -6.23 -10.15 13.08
C LYS A 142 -7.52 -10.40 12.31
N GLU A 143 -8.56 -10.77 13.03
CA GLU A 143 -9.94 -10.85 12.53
C GLU A 143 -10.60 -9.46 12.56
N ASN A 144 -11.65 -9.26 11.76
CA ASN A 144 -12.48 -8.04 11.73
C ASN A 144 -11.84 -6.78 11.12
N ILE A 145 -10.97 -6.92 10.13
CA ILE A 145 -10.55 -5.78 9.31
C ILE A 145 -11.45 -5.72 8.07
N LYS A 146 -12.23 -4.64 7.94
CA LYS A 146 -13.10 -4.42 6.77
C LYS A 146 -12.24 -4.09 5.54
N LEU A 147 -11.96 -5.10 4.74
CA LEU A 147 -11.22 -4.99 3.48
C LEU A 147 -12.21 -5.08 2.32
N LYS A 148 -12.20 -4.08 1.45
CA LYS A 148 -12.93 -4.12 0.19
C LYS A 148 -12.12 -4.92 -0.84
N ASN A 149 -12.68 -5.99 -1.40
CA ASN A 149 -12.07 -6.69 -2.54
C ASN A 149 -12.19 -5.80 -3.78
N ILE A 150 -11.07 -5.42 -4.38
CA ILE A 150 -11.03 -4.65 -5.64
C ILE A 150 -10.72 -5.55 -6.84
N GLY A 151 -10.75 -6.86 -6.64
CA GLY A 151 -10.62 -7.88 -7.68
C GLY A 151 -9.20 -8.13 -8.14
N TYR A 152 -9.11 -8.88 -9.23
CA TYR A 152 -7.84 -9.22 -9.87
C TYR A 152 -7.32 -8.04 -10.68
N GLN A 153 -6.10 -7.60 -10.35
CA GLN A 153 -5.42 -6.47 -11.00
C GLN A 153 -4.31 -6.97 -11.93
N ILE A 154 -4.29 -6.45 -13.16
CA ILE A 154 -3.18 -6.67 -14.09
C ILE A 154 -2.12 -5.62 -13.79
N LEU A 155 -1.03 -6.05 -13.18
CA LEU A 155 0.06 -5.18 -12.77
C LEU A 155 1.16 -5.14 -13.84
N LYS A 156 1.70 -3.95 -14.13
CA LYS A 156 2.75 -3.77 -15.14
C LYS A 156 3.96 -4.69 -14.87
N ASN A 157 4.34 -5.49 -15.85
CA ASN A 157 5.45 -6.45 -15.81
C ASN A 157 5.27 -7.61 -14.81
N ILE A 158 4.08 -7.86 -14.30
CA ILE A 158 3.72 -9.03 -13.50
C ILE A 158 2.89 -9.97 -14.38
N LYS A 159 3.36 -11.20 -14.58
CA LYS A 159 2.76 -12.15 -15.55
C LYS A 159 1.35 -12.61 -15.18
N LYS A 160 1.06 -12.74 -13.88
CA LYS A 160 -0.24 -13.23 -13.40
C LYS A 160 -1.02 -12.09 -12.76
N PRO A 161 -2.35 -12.01 -12.99
CA PRO A 161 -3.19 -11.09 -12.23
C PRO A 161 -3.05 -11.32 -10.73
N VAL A 162 -3.05 -10.23 -9.96
CA VAL A 162 -2.92 -10.25 -8.51
C VAL A 162 -4.25 -9.82 -7.90
N GLU A 163 -4.79 -10.62 -7.01
CA GLU A 163 -6.00 -10.25 -6.27
C GLU A 163 -5.64 -9.27 -5.16
N VAL A 164 -6.34 -8.12 -5.15
CA VAL A 164 -6.03 -6.98 -4.28
C VAL A 164 -7.24 -6.58 -3.46
N TYR A 165 -6.98 -6.24 -2.22
CA TYR A 165 -7.95 -5.74 -1.25
C TYR A 165 -7.52 -4.34 -0.81
N GLN A 166 -8.48 -3.47 -0.53
CA GLN A 166 -8.19 -2.09 -0.12
C GLN A 166 -8.90 -1.73 1.17
N LEU A 167 -8.18 -1.03 2.04
CA LEU A 167 -8.68 -0.41 3.25
C LEU A 167 -8.72 1.11 3.05
N ASN A 168 -9.92 1.68 3.08
CA ASN A 168 -10.11 3.13 3.03
C ASN A 168 -10.05 3.71 4.46
N LEU A 169 -9.13 4.64 4.69
CA LEU A 169 -8.96 5.29 6.00
C LEU A 169 -9.38 6.76 6.01
N LYS A 170 -9.79 7.30 4.85
CA LYS A 170 -10.26 8.70 4.73
C LYS A 170 -11.62 8.90 5.39
N ASP A 171 -12.47 7.90 5.31
CA ASP A 171 -13.85 7.96 5.79
C ASP A 171 -13.95 7.32 7.17
N LYS A 172 -13.49 8.04 8.21
CA LYS A 172 -13.64 7.59 9.61
C LYS A 172 -15.11 7.42 10.07
N ASN A 173 -16.07 7.83 9.23
CA ASN A 173 -17.52 7.74 9.50
C ASN A 173 -18.20 6.54 8.81
N LEU A 174 -17.48 5.67 8.13
CA LEU A 174 -18.05 4.48 7.47
C LEU A 174 -18.06 3.24 8.38
N ASP A 175 -18.42 3.42 9.65
CA ASP A 175 -18.85 2.32 10.53
C ASP A 175 -20.32 1.90 10.29
N LEU A 176 -20.93 2.35 9.21
CA LEU A 176 -22.33 2.03 8.90
C LEU A 176 -22.45 1.43 7.51
N ASP A 177 -22.78 0.14 7.49
CA ASP A 177 -23.48 -0.61 6.43
C ASP A 177 -23.23 -0.15 4.99
N LEU A 178 -22.11 -0.53 4.40
CA LEU A 178 -22.08 -0.74 2.97
C LEU A 178 -22.36 -2.23 2.73
N THR A 179 -23.61 -2.53 2.46
CA THR A 179 -24.00 -3.74 1.75
C THR A 179 -23.06 -3.90 0.56
N GLU A 180 -22.41 -5.04 0.49
CA GLU A 180 -21.58 -5.47 -0.64
C GLU A 180 -22.33 -5.17 -1.94
N SER A 181 -21.79 -4.30 -2.78
CA SER A 181 -22.19 -4.31 -4.18
C SER A 181 -21.50 -5.52 -4.77
N ASP A 182 -22.27 -6.58 -5.01
CA ASP A 182 -21.84 -7.90 -5.50
C ASP A 182 -21.33 -7.87 -6.95
N GLN A 183 -20.42 -6.96 -7.26
CA GLN A 183 -19.75 -6.96 -8.55
C GLN A 183 -18.35 -7.55 -8.41
N GLU A 184 -18.20 -8.82 -8.71
CA GLU A 184 -16.93 -9.50 -8.77
C GLU A 184 -16.36 -9.42 -10.19
N ILE A 185 -15.29 -8.66 -10.38
CA ILE A 185 -14.56 -8.65 -11.66
C ILE A 185 -13.54 -9.77 -11.64
N ARG A 186 -13.68 -10.72 -12.58
CA ARG A 186 -12.74 -11.82 -12.77
C ARG A 186 -12.06 -11.71 -14.11
N TYR A 187 -10.83 -12.25 -14.19
CA TYR A 187 -10.07 -12.36 -15.42
C TYR A 187 -9.88 -13.83 -15.76
N CYS A 188 -10.05 -14.19 -17.02
CA CYS A 188 -9.66 -15.49 -17.55
C CYS A 188 -8.73 -15.30 -18.75
N LEU A 189 -7.86 -16.28 -18.98
CA LEU A 189 -7.06 -16.35 -20.20
C LEU A 189 -7.87 -17.11 -21.26
N SER A 190 -7.97 -16.54 -22.45
CA SER A 190 -8.49 -17.25 -23.61
C SER A 190 -7.44 -18.20 -24.20
N GLN A 191 -7.81 -19.03 -25.18
CA GLN A 191 -6.89 -19.99 -25.80
C GLN A 191 -5.71 -19.34 -26.54
N ASP A 192 -5.80 -18.06 -26.86
CA ASP A 192 -4.76 -17.23 -27.50
C ASP A 192 -3.98 -16.36 -26.51
N ASP A 193 -3.98 -16.70 -25.23
CA ASP A 193 -3.36 -15.95 -24.12
C ASP A 193 -3.88 -14.52 -23.91
N THR A 194 -5.01 -14.18 -24.52
CA THR A 194 -5.66 -12.87 -24.27
C THR A 194 -6.36 -12.89 -22.90
N THR A 195 -6.09 -11.87 -22.07
CA THR A 195 -6.77 -11.73 -20.79
C THR A 195 -8.15 -11.07 -20.98
N ILE A 196 -9.20 -11.78 -20.65
CA ILE A 196 -10.59 -11.31 -20.72
C ILE A 196 -11.07 -10.98 -19.31
N ALA A 197 -11.57 -9.76 -19.12
CA ALA A 197 -12.25 -9.35 -17.89
C ALA A 197 -13.75 -9.60 -18.01
N TYR A 198 -14.37 -10.19 -17.00
CA TYR A 198 -15.81 -10.33 -16.90
C TYR A 198 -16.32 -10.00 -15.50
N ALA A 199 -17.51 -9.42 -15.43
CA ALA A 199 -18.17 -9.12 -14.17
C ALA A 199 -19.27 -10.14 -13.88
N LYS A 200 -19.32 -10.65 -12.65
CA LYS A 200 -20.42 -11.44 -12.13
C LYS A 200 -21.24 -10.55 -11.21
N PHE A 201 -22.53 -10.46 -11.49
CA PHE A 201 -23.51 -9.82 -10.60
C PHE A 201 -24.19 -10.95 -9.81
N GLY A 202 -24.24 -10.82 -8.49
CA GLY A 202 -24.99 -11.70 -7.61
C GLY A 202 -26.45 -11.30 -7.51
#